data_01573eba83d48ae8ab7e97290cb306b4
#
_entry.id   01573eba83d48ae8ab7e97290cb306b4
#
_cell.length_a   1.000
_cell.length_b   1.000
_cell.length_c   1.000
_cell.angle_alpha   90.00
_cell.angle_beta   90.00
_cell.angle_gamma   90.00
#
_symmetry.space_group_name_H-M   'P 1'
#
loop_
_entity.id
_entity.type
_entity.pdbx_description
1 polymer ?
#
loop_
_entity_poly.entity_id
_entity_poly.type
_entity_poly.pdbx_seq_one_letter_code
_entity_poly.pdbx_strand_id
1 'polypeptide(L)'
;MSANEQMTAAASLGFVPYTRPTGTDTAEPLKIGVLISGSGTNLQALIDLIAAGKLNASIELVVSSRPSAKGLQRAERAGIQTLTLSKDVYADPIAADEIIAHELLERGCEYVVMAGYMRMMHTPLLAAFPNRVVNLHPALLPSFTGAHAIDDAFARGVKVTGVTVHFANEIYDNGPIIAQRALAVEEGWDVDTLEEHIHAIEHVLYPEVVQMLADGRVHVLESGKVAIDAPRG
;
A
#
# COMPACT_ATOMS: atom_id res chain seq x y z
N MET A 1 -3.10 7.85 -17.05
CA MET A 1 -1.77 7.82 -17.74
C MET A 1 -1.41 6.39 -18.05
N SER A 2 -0.86 6.10 -19.22
CA SER A 2 -0.28 4.79 -19.53
C SER A 2 1.04 4.58 -18.78
N ALA A 3 1.49 3.32 -18.61
CA ALA A 3 2.78 3.03 -17.98
C ALA A 3 3.96 3.78 -18.66
N ASN A 4 3.90 3.96 -19.96
CA ASN A 4 4.88 4.73 -20.72
C ASN A 4 4.87 6.24 -20.40
N GLU A 5 3.70 6.84 -20.20
CA GLU A 5 3.57 8.24 -19.79
C GLU A 5 4.08 8.44 -18.35
N GLN A 6 3.83 7.49 -17.46
CA GLN A 6 4.36 7.51 -16.08
C GLN A 6 5.89 7.38 -16.07
N MET A 7 6.46 6.48 -16.87
CA MET A 7 7.92 6.35 -17.02
C MET A 7 8.57 7.63 -17.59
N THR A 8 7.92 8.28 -18.55
CA THR A 8 8.39 9.55 -19.12
C THR A 8 8.33 10.67 -18.09
N ALA A 9 7.26 10.73 -17.31
CA ALA A 9 7.12 11.69 -16.21
C ALA A 9 8.17 11.47 -15.12
N ALA A 10 8.45 10.22 -14.73
CA ALA A 10 9.52 9.89 -13.78
C ALA A 10 10.89 10.36 -14.27
N ALA A 11 11.22 10.11 -15.55
CA ALA A 11 12.47 10.55 -16.14
C ALA A 11 12.62 12.08 -16.18
N SER A 12 11.51 12.80 -16.40
CA SER A 12 11.50 14.27 -16.38
C SER A 12 11.77 14.88 -14.99
N LEU A 13 11.45 14.13 -13.94
CA LEU A 13 11.73 14.49 -12.54
C LEU A 13 13.11 14.00 -12.06
N GLY A 14 13.92 13.39 -12.95
CA GLY A 14 15.25 12.87 -12.63
C GLY A 14 15.23 11.52 -11.90
N PHE A 15 14.08 10.86 -11.82
CA PHE A 15 13.97 9.52 -11.27
C PHE A 15 14.22 8.45 -12.33
N VAL A 16 14.99 7.43 -11.98
CA VAL A 16 15.14 6.21 -12.80
C VAL A 16 14.32 5.10 -12.14
N PRO A 17 13.14 4.75 -12.68
CA PRO A 17 12.32 3.70 -12.08
C PRO A 17 13.05 2.36 -12.12
N TYR A 18 13.21 1.74 -10.95
CA TYR A 18 13.68 0.36 -10.89
C TYR A 18 12.54 -0.58 -11.29
N THR A 19 12.83 -1.53 -12.17
CA THR A 19 11.92 -2.64 -12.50
C THR A 19 12.54 -3.94 -12.03
N ARG A 20 11.87 -4.62 -11.06
CA ARG A 20 12.28 -5.98 -10.69
C ARG A 20 12.10 -6.89 -11.91
N PRO A 21 13.11 -7.66 -12.31
CA PRO A 21 12.97 -8.60 -13.42
C PRO A 21 11.87 -9.62 -13.13
N THR A 22 10.87 -9.72 -14.00
CA THR A 22 9.84 -10.74 -13.87
C THR A 22 10.45 -12.12 -14.10
N GLY A 23 10.15 -13.07 -13.21
CA GLY A 23 10.57 -14.47 -13.37
C GLY A 23 11.93 -14.83 -12.78
N THR A 24 12.61 -13.93 -12.07
CA THR A 24 13.78 -14.30 -11.27
C THR A 24 13.34 -14.87 -9.93
N ASP A 25 13.82 -16.07 -9.62
CA ASP A 25 13.79 -16.68 -8.29
C ASP A 25 14.81 -15.88 -7.44
N THR A 26 14.40 -14.69 -6.99
CA THR A 26 15.29 -13.80 -6.25
C THR A 26 15.27 -14.23 -4.80
N ALA A 27 16.36 -14.79 -4.33
CA ALA A 27 16.61 -15.05 -2.90
C ALA A 27 16.63 -13.75 -2.07
N GLU A 28 16.75 -12.60 -2.71
CA GLU A 28 16.77 -11.28 -2.06
C GLU A 28 15.36 -10.81 -1.71
N PRO A 29 15.15 -10.32 -0.47
CA PRO A 29 13.87 -9.76 -0.05
C PRO A 29 13.43 -8.58 -0.92
N LEU A 30 12.11 -8.45 -1.14
CA LEU A 30 11.50 -7.29 -1.79
C LEU A 30 11.68 -6.06 -0.88
N LYS A 31 12.36 -5.02 -1.35
CA LYS A 31 12.56 -3.78 -0.60
C LYS A 31 11.33 -2.89 -0.70
N ILE A 32 10.70 -2.61 0.42
CA ILE A 32 9.50 -1.78 0.47
C ILE A 32 9.66 -0.56 1.38
N GLY A 33 9.02 0.55 0.97
CA GLY A 33 8.73 1.66 1.84
C GLY A 33 7.29 1.57 2.34
N VAL A 34 7.03 1.84 3.60
CA VAL A 34 5.68 1.75 4.17
C VAL A 34 5.20 3.12 4.63
N LEU A 35 4.04 3.55 4.13
CA LEU A 35 3.42 4.84 4.49
C LEU A 35 2.29 4.61 5.49
N ILE A 36 2.28 5.40 6.58
CA ILE A 36 1.30 5.30 7.67
C ILE A 36 0.77 6.66 8.11
N SER A 37 -0.38 6.68 8.81
CA SER A 37 -0.93 7.89 9.46
C SER A 37 -1.47 7.65 10.87
N GLY A 38 -1.59 6.39 11.31
CA GLY A 38 -2.33 6.03 12.52
C GLY A 38 -1.71 4.93 13.37
N SER A 39 -2.54 3.97 13.77
CA SER A 39 -2.18 2.87 14.69
C SER A 39 -1.08 1.96 14.18
N GLY A 40 -0.98 1.76 12.87
CA GLY A 40 0.03 0.93 12.21
C GLY A 40 -0.17 -0.57 12.43
N THR A 41 -1.41 -1.04 12.55
CA THR A 41 -1.69 -2.49 12.73
C THR A 41 -1.30 -3.29 11.50
N ASN A 42 -1.57 -2.77 10.29
CA ASN A 42 -1.12 -3.38 9.04
C ASN A 42 0.41 -3.37 8.90
N LEU A 43 1.09 -2.30 9.32
CA LEU A 43 2.55 -2.27 9.43
C LEU A 43 3.06 -3.36 10.38
N GLN A 44 2.41 -3.56 11.53
CA GLN A 44 2.81 -4.61 12.48
C GLN A 44 2.66 -6.00 11.86
N ALA A 45 1.57 -6.27 11.14
CA ALA A 45 1.37 -7.56 10.46
C ALA A 45 2.51 -7.86 9.46
N LEU A 46 2.94 -6.86 8.70
CA LEU A 46 4.10 -6.99 7.81
C LEU A 46 5.40 -7.27 8.59
N ILE A 47 5.67 -6.49 9.64
CA ILE A 47 6.87 -6.66 10.50
C ILE A 47 6.92 -8.08 11.07
N ASP A 48 5.81 -8.56 11.64
CA ASP A 48 5.75 -9.87 12.29
C ASP A 48 6.01 -11.02 11.30
N LEU A 49 5.45 -10.93 10.09
CA LEU A 49 5.64 -11.97 9.06
C LEU A 49 7.05 -11.93 8.45
N ILE A 50 7.64 -10.76 8.28
CA ILE A 50 9.04 -10.61 7.86
C ILE A 50 9.97 -11.22 8.92
N ALA A 51 9.77 -10.86 10.19
CA ALA A 51 10.57 -11.39 11.30
C ALA A 51 10.44 -12.91 11.46
N ALA A 52 9.27 -13.47 11.14
CA ALA A 52 9.02 -14.92 11.15
C ALA A 52 9.55 -15.65 9.90
N GLY A 53 10.16 -14.95 8.93
CA GLY A 53 10.61 -15.54 7.65
C GLY A 53 9.46 -16.02 6.74
N LYS A 54 8.24 -15.52 6.97
CA LYS A 54 7.03 -15.90 6.22
C LYS A 54 6.67 -14.90 5.11
N LEU A 55 7.33 -13.77 5.06
CA LEU A 55 7.18 -12.75 4.04
C LEU A 55 8.57 -12.36 3.52
N ASN A 56 8.84 -12.62 2.25
CA ASN A 56 10.13 -12.33 1.61
C ASN A 56 10.23 -10.85 1.22
N ALA A 57 10.24 -9.98 2.21
CA ALA A 57 10.37 -8.53 2.04
C ALA A 57 11.26 -7.92 3.13
N SER A 58 11.76 -6.72 2.89
CA SER A 58 12.42 -5.87 3.88
C SER A 58 11.80 -4.47 3.86
N ILE A 59 11.55 -3.91 5.04
CA ILE A 59 11.04 -2.54 5.17
C ILE A 59 12.21 -1.61 5.37
N GLU A 60 12.53 -0.82 4.34
CA GLU A 60 13.69 0.07 4.33
C GLU A 60 13.41 1.41 5.01
N LEU A 61 12.14 1.87 4.94
CA LEU A 61 11.70 3.13 5.53
C LEU A 61 10.21 3.08 5.87
N VAL A 62 9.85 3.58 7.04
CA VAL A 62 8.46 3.90 7.40
C VAL A 62 8.29 5.41 7.38
N VAL A 63 7.39 5.89 6.52
CA VAL A 63 7.05 7.32 6.43
C VAL A 63 5.70 7.56 7.11
N SER A 64 5.65 8.52 8.02
CA SER A 64 4.40 8.90 8.67
C SER A 64 3.96 10.31 8.30
N SER A 65 2.67 10.45 7.94
CA SER A 65 2.06 11.77 7.73
C SER A 65 1.78 12.52 9.05
N ARG A 66 1.93 11.85 10.20
CA ARG A 66 1.64 12.42 11.53
C ARG A 66 2.73 12.04 12.52
N PRO A 67 3.34 13.02 13.23
CA PRO A 67 4.34 12.73 14.27
C PRO A 67 3.80 11.88 15.43
N SER A 68 2.49 11.94 15.68
CA SER A 68 1.83 11.21 16.77
C SER A 68 1.37 9.80 16.39
N ALA A 69 1.66 9.33 15.16
CA ALA A 69 1.24 8.01 14.71
C ALA A 69 1.89 6.90 15.57
N LYS A 70 1.07 6.04 16.16
CA LYS A 70 1.55 4.91 16.98
C LYS A 70 2.39 3.92 16.16
N GLY A 71 2.17 3.85 14.85
CA GLY A 71 2.95 3.02 13.94
C GLY A 71 4.44 3.37 13.92
N LEU A 72 4.85 4.62 14.20
CA LEU A 72 6.25 5.00 14.34
C LEU A 72 6.95 4.20 15.44
N GLN A 73 6.31 4.05 16.61
CA GLN A 73 6.87 3.27 17.71
C GLN A 73 7.01 1.77 17.37
N ARG A 74 6.14 1.25 16.48
CA ARG A 74 6.26 -0.13 15.99
C ARG A 74 7.49 -0.29 15.10
N ALA A 75 7.71 0.64 14.18
CA ALA A 75 8.90 0.68 13.31
C ALA A 75 10.18 0.80 14.14
N GLU A 76 10.23 1.74 15.09
CA GLU A 76 11.39 1.95 15.97
C GLU A 76 11.73 0.68 16.79
N ARG A 77 10.73 0.00 17.36
CA ARG A 77 10.94 -1.27 18.10
C ARG A 77 11.48 -2.38 17.22
N ALA A 78 11.15 -2.37 15.93
CA ALA A 78 11.65 -3.31 14.94
C ALA A 78 13.01 -2.89 14.34
N GLY A 79 13.59 -1.76 14.78
CA GLY A 79 14.84 -1.23 14.25
C GLY A 79 14.72 -0.65 12.84
N ILE A 80 13.50 -0.33 12.38
CA ILE A 80 13.25 0.22 11.05
C ILE A 80 13.38 1.75 11.10
N GLN A 81 14.06 2.34 10.12
CA GLN A 81 14.18 3.79 10.00
C GLN A 81 12.81 4.44 9.76
N THR A 82 12.61 5.63 10.35
CA THR A 82 11.38 6.38 10.22
C THR A 82 11.62 7.77 9.67
N LEU A 83 10.67 8.28 8.89
CA LEU A 83 10.63 9.65 8.40
C LEU A 83 9.26 10.26 8.73
N THR A 84 9.28 11.46 9.30
CA THR A 84 8.07 12.25 9.48
C THR A 84 8.36 13.66 8.99
N LEU A 85 7.64 14.09 7.97
CA LEU A 85 7.76 15.44 7.44
C LEU A 85 7.02 16.43 8.35
N SER A 86 7.52 17.67 8.42
CA SER A 86 6.85 18.72 9.18
C SER A 86 5.52 19.13 8.54
N LYS A 87 4.67 19.75 9.34
CA LYS A 87 3.38 20.30 8.86
C LYS A 87 3.56 21.31 7.72
N ASP A 88 4.66 22.08 7.78
CA ASP A 88 4.95 23.11 6.77
C ASP A 88 5.34 22.47 5.43
N VAL A 89 6.08 21.37 5.43
CA VAL A 89 6.39 20.59 4.21
C VAL A 89 5.10 20.00 3.63
N TYR A 90 4.23 19.47 4.46
CA TYR A 90 2.93 18.94 4.01
C TYR A 90 1.92 20.02 3.58
N ALA A 91 2.22 21.31 3.77
CA ALA A 91 1.42 22.40 3.20
C ALA A 91 1.55 22.46 1.67
N ASP A 92 2.67 21.97 1.12
CA ASP A 92 2.85 21.67 -0.30
C ASP A 92 2.89 20.15 -0.51
N PRO A 93 1.76 19.54 -0.90
CA PRO A 93 1.71 18.08 -1.07
C PRO A 93 2.63 17.55 -2.17
N ILE A 94 2.89 18.34 -3.20
CA ILE A 94 3.79 17.98 -4.30
C ILE A 94 5.23 17.89 -3.80
N ALA A 95 5.70 18.93 -3.09
CA ALA A 95 7.03 18.91 -2.49
C ALA A 95 7.19 17.80 -1.44
N ALA A 96 6.14 17.50 -0.68
CA ALA A 96 6.15 16.38 0.26
C ALA A 96 6.34 15.05 -0.45
N ASP A 97 5.62 14.82 -1.55
CA ASP A 97 5.72 13.59 -2.34
C ASP A 97 7.08 13.47 -3.05
N GLU A 98 7.69 14.58 -3.49
CA GLU A 98 9.06 14.61 -4.02
C GLU A 98 10.08 14.14 -2.98
N ILE A 99 9.99 14.67 -1.75
CA ILE A 99 10.88 14.27 -0.64
C ILE A 99 10.68 12.79 -0.32
N ILE A 100 9.44 12.31 -0.20
CA ILE A 100 9.14 10.90 0.09
C ILE A 100 9.69 10.01 -1.03
N ALA A 101 9.46 10.36 -2.29
CA ALA A 101 9.95 9.59 -3.43
C ALA A 101 11.47 9.49 -3.43
N HIS A 102 12.17 10.61 -3.21
CA HIS A 102 13.63 10.65 -3.12
C HIS A 102 14.15 9.74 -2.00
N GLU A 103 13.61 9.88 -0.78
CA GLU A 103 14.04 9.11 0.38
C GLU A 103 13.84 7.59 0.21
N LEU A 104 12.76 7.20 -0.46
CA LEU A 104 12.48 5.79 -0.77
C LEU A 104 13.40 5.24 -1.84
N LEU A 105 13.65 6.01 -2.92
CA LEU A 105 14.57 5.60 -3.99
C LEU A 105 16.01 5.48 -3.52
N GLU A 106 16.52 6.42 -2.70
CA GLU A 106 17.86 6.39 -2.12
C GLU A 106 18.11 5.11 -1.28
N ARG A 107 17.05 4.55 -0.67
CA ARG A 107 17.11 3.28 0.07
C ARG A 107 16.86 2.05 -0.81
N GLY A 108 16.69 2.24 -2.10
CA GLY A 108 16.45 1.17 -3.05
C GLY A 108 15.09 0.50 -2.90
N CYS A 109 14.07 1.20 -2.35
CA CYS A 109 12.72 0.67 -2.30
C CYS A 109 12.21 0.36 -3.70
N GLU A 110 11.64 -0.82 -3.87
CA GLU A 110 11.06 -1.29 -5.13
C GLU A 110 9.55 -0.99 -5.19
N TYR A 111 8.88 -1.05 -4.05
CA TYR A 111 7.46 -0.77 -3.90
C TYR A 111 7.18 0.16 -2.72
N VAL A 112 6.07 0.87 -2.82
CA VAL A 112 5.50 1.69 -1.74
C VAL A 112 4.21 1.05 -1.28
N VAL A 113 4.10 0.77 0.02
CA VAL A 113 2.98 0.08 0.65
C VAL A 113 2.24 1.06 1.57
N MET A 114 1.02 1.45 1.20
CA MET A 114 0.20 2.39 1.98
C MET A 114 -0.59 1.61 3.04
N ALA A 115 -0.10 1.60 4.27
CA ALA A 115 -0.69 0.88 5.41
C ALA A 115 -1.48 1.84 6.32
N GLY A 116 -2.61 2.33 5.83
CA GLY A 116 -3.42 3.33 6.52
C GLY A 116 -2.84 4.75 6.39
N TYR A 117 -2.37 5.11 5.22
CA TYR A 117 -1.90 6.47 4.91
C TYR A 117 -3.05 7.36 4.45
N MET A 118 -3.37 8.39 5.22
CA MET A 118 -4.56 9.24 5.05
C MET A 118 -4.29 10.49 4.21
N ARG A 119 -3.39 10.40 3.23
CA ARG A 119 -3.13 11.48 2.28
C ARG A 119 -3.21 10.97 0.85
N MET A 120 -3.61 11.84 -0.06
CA MET A 120 -3.56 11.57 -1.50
C MET A 120 -2.10 11.51 -1.95
N MET A 121 -1.81 10.61 -2.87
CA MET A 121 -0.55 10.55 -3.60
C MET A 121 -0.65 11.39 -4.87
N HIS A 122 0.41 12.11 -5.19
CA HIS A 122 0.48 12.98 -6.35
C HIS A 122 1.52 12.50 -7.36
N THR A 123 1.57 13.15 -8.49
CA THR A 123 2.43 12.80 -9.63
C THR A 123 3.89 12.49 -9.25
N PRO A 124 4.60 13.23 -8.38
CA PRO A 124 6.01 12.92 -8.11
C PRO A 124 6.22 11.50 -7.57
N LEU A 125 5.44 11.08 -6.56
CA LEU A 125 5.58 9.75 -5.99
C LEU A 125 5.07 8.67 -6.95
N LEU A 126 3.93 8.89 -7.61
CA LEU A 126 3.36 7.94 -8.56
C LEU A 126 4.25 7.75 -9.79
N ALA A 127 4.91 8.82 -10.26
CA ALA A 127 5.85 8.75 -11.38
C ALA A 127 7.17 8.06 -11.00
N ALA A 128 7.65 8.25 -9.77
CA ALA A 128 8.82 7.55 -9.26
C ALA A 128 8.58 6.04 -9.09
N PHE A 129 7.34 5.64 -8.79
CA PHE A 129 6.93 4.25 -8.55
C PHE A 129 5.74 3.85 -9.45
N PRO A 130 5.88 3.83 -10.80
CA PRO A 130 4.77 3.55 -11.72
C PRO A 130 4.27 2.12 -11.55
N ASN A 131 2.95 1.97 -11.22
CA ASN A 131 2.33 0.69 -10.85
C ASN A 131 3.04 -0.05 -9.70
N ARG A 132 3.62 0.69 -8.75
CA ARG A 132 4.33 0.14 -7.60
C ARG A 132 3.99 0.82 -6.28
N VAL A 133 2.97 1.67 -6.27
CA VAL A 133 2.34 2.17 -5.05
C VAL A 133 1.10 1.33 -4.81
N VAL A 134 1.07 0.59 -3.70
CA VAL A 134 -0.01 -0.33 -3.35
C VAL A 134 -0.80 0.23 -2.19
N ASN A 135 -2.12 0.28 -2.35
CA ASN A 135 -3.04 0.75 -1.31
C ASN A 135 -3.96 -0.39 -0.83
N LEU A 136 -4.32 -0.31 0.43
CA LEU A 136 -5.30 -1.16 1.09
C LEU A 136 -6.53 -0.32 1.41
N HIS A 137 -7.70 -0.76 0.93
CA HIS A 137 -8.96 -0.06 1.12
C HIS A 137 -9.99 -0.98 1.80
N PRO A 138 -10.64 -0.54 2.91
CA PRO A 138 -11.52 -1.38 3.72
C PRO A 138 -12.94 -1.50 3.17
N ALA A 139 -13.08 -1.69 1.87
CA ALA A 139 -14.34 -1.99 1.20
C ALA A 139 -14.10 -2.78 -0.10
N LEU A 140 -15.16 -3.28 -0.72
CA LEU A 140 -15.11 -3.89 -2.06
C LEU A 140 -15.26 -2.79 -3.12
N LEU A 141 -14.12 -2.25 -3.58
CA LEU A 141 -14.13 -1.27 -4.67
C LEU A 141 -14.82 -1.84 -5.92
N PRO A 142 -15.58 -1.01 -6.65
CA PRO A 142 -15.66 0.45 -6.59
C PRO A 142 -16.67 1.02 -5.59
N SER A 143 -17.23 0.23 -4.68
CA SER A 143 -18.17 0.70 -3.66
C SER A 143 -17.44 1.31 -2.46
N PHE A 144 -18.06 2.30 -1.82
CA PHE A 144 -17.60 2.92 -0.58
C PHE A 144 -16.14 3.42 -0.64
N THR A 145 -15.83 4.25 -1.64
CA THR A 145 -14.55 4.96 -1.76
C THR A 145 -14.39 6.01 -0.65
N GLY A 146 -13.15 6.37 -0.32
CA GLY A 146 -12.84 7.44 0.63
C GLY A 146 -12.56 6.96 2.06
N ALA A 147 -12.38 7.92 2.96
CA ALA A 147 -11.81 7.68 4.28
C ALA A 147 -12.78 7.02 5.30
N HIS A 148 -14.07 6.94 5.00
CA HIS A 148 -15.12 6.46 5.91
C HIS A 148 -15.80 5.18 5.40
N ALA A 149 -15.10 4.37 4.62
CA ALA A 149 -15.68 3.23 3.90
C ALA A 149 -16.38 2.21 4.82
N ILE A 150 -15.85 1.95 6.01
CA ILE A 150 -16.46 1.03 7.00
C ILE A 150 -17.75 1.62 7.55
N ASP A 151 -17.71 2.88 8.01
CA ASP A 151 -18.89 3.59 8.55
C ASP A 151 -20.00 3.69 7.50
N ASP A 152 -19.63 4.04 6.25
CA ASP A 152 -20.57 4.19 5.14
C ASP A 152 -21.22 2.85 4.76
N ALA A 153 -20.43 1.77 4.71
CA ALA A 153 -20.94 0.43 4.46
C ALA A 153 -21.90 -0.03 5.57
N PHE A 154 -21.53 0.20 6.83
CA PHE A 154 -22.35 -0.11 7.99
C PHE A 154 -23.66 0.69 7.99
N ALA A 155 -23.56 2.02 7.84
CA ALA A 155 -24.73 2.92 7.81
C ALA A 155 -25.69 2.59 6.65
N ARG A 156 -25.15 2.13 5.50
CA ARG A 156 -25.94 1.68 4.35
C ARG A 156 -26.67 0.37 4.61
N GLY A 157 -26.25 -0.41 5.59
CA GLY A 157 -26.84 -1.71 5.93
C GLY A 157 -26.58 -2.79 4.88
N VAL A 158 -25.38 -2.77 4.25
CA VAL A 158 -25.00 -3.81 3.28
C VAL A 158 -24.85 -5.16 3.98
N LYS A 159 -25.15 -6.23 3.25
CA LYS A 159 -25.00 -7.61 3.76
C LYS A 159 -23.64 -8.22 3.43
N VAL A 160 -22.88 -7.57 2.54
CA VAL A 160 -21.52 -7.96 2.16
C VAL A 160 -20.71 -6.71 1.95
N THR A 161 -19.52 -6.67 2.56
CA THR A 161 -18.45 -5.71 2.31
C THR A 161 -17.14 -6.47 2.17
N GLY A 162 -15.99 -5.87 2.45
CA GLY A 162 -14.71 -6.58 2.40
C GLY A 162 -13.52 -5.63 2.32
N VAL A 163 -12.44 -6.13 1.75
CA VAL A 163 -11.17 -5.43 1.60
C VAL A 163 -10.70 -5.51 0.16
N THR A 164 -10.14 -4.42 -0.34
CA THR A 164 -9.50 -4.33 -1.66
C THR A 164 -8.05 -3.91 -1.51
N VAL A 165 -7.14 -4.64 -2.16
CA VAL A 165 -5.77 -4.20 -2.40
C VAL A 165 -5.64 -3.85 -3.87
N HIS A 166 -5.16 -2.64 -4.16
CA HIS A 166 -5.06 -2.11 -5.52
C HIS A 166 -3.79 -1.25 -5.69
N PHE A 167 -3.38 -1.05 -6.93
CA PHE A 167 -2.37 -0.03 -7.21
C PHE A 167 -2.99 1.36 -7.08
N ALA A 168 -2.30 2.28 -6.45
CA ALA A 168 -2.71 3.68 -6.39
C ALA A 168 -2.45 4.37 -7.73
N ASN A 169 -3.34 5.29 -8.08
CA ASN A 169 -3.21 6.21 -9.21
C ASN A 169 -3.66 7.61 -8.78
N GLU A 170 -3.72 8.55 -9.72
CA GLU A 170 -4.11 9.95 -9.47
C GLU A 170 -5.59 10.12 -9.04
N ILE A 171 -6.42 9.10 -9.25
CA ILE A 171 -7.83 9.10 -8.87
C ILE A 171 -7.98 8.25 -7.61
N TYR A 172 -8.52 8.84 -6.56
CA TYR A 172 -8.66 8.17 -5.27
C TYR A 172 -9.45 6.86 -5.39
N ASP A 173 -8.91 5.77 -4.84
CA ASP A 173 -9.50 4.43 -4.80
C ASP A 173 -9.97 3.86 -6.18
N ASN A 174 -9.30 4.26 -7.28
CA ASN A 174 -9.70 3.89 -8.64
C ASN A 174 -8.61 3.18 -9.45
N GLY A 175 -7.50 2.81 -8.83
CA GLY A 175 -6.41 2.11 -9.52
C GLY A 175 -6.68 0.62 -9.75
N PRO A 176 -5.81 -0.05 -10.52
CA PRO A 176 -5.96 -1.46 -10.85
C PRO A 176 -6.03 -2.36 -9.61
N ILE A 177 -7.09 -3.16 -9.51
CA ILE A 177 -7.33 -4.06 -8.37
C ILE A 177 -6.41 -5.27 -8.48
N ILE A 178 -5.67 -5.55 -7.39
CA ILE A 178 -4.79 -6.71 -7.28
C ILE A 178 -5.56 -7.88 -6.66
N ALA A 179 -6.21 -7.64 -5.51
CA ALA A 179 -6.94 -8.68 -4.79
C ALA A 179 -8.11 -8.09 -4.01
N GLN A 180 -9.15 -8.90 -3.83
CA GLN A 180 -10.30 -8.56 -3.00
C GLN A 180 -10.70 -9.76 -2.13
N ARG A 181 -11.17 -9.47 -0.91
CA ARG A 181 -11.73 -10.48 -0.02
C ARG A 181 -13.04 -9.98 0.56
N ALA A 182 -14.11 -10.71 0.28
CA ALA A 182 -15.45 -10.38 0.76
C ALA A 182 -15.65 -10.81 2.22
N LEU A 183 -16.50 -10.05 2.93
CA LEU A 183 -16.95 -10.31 4.29
C LEU A 183 -18.46 -10.19 4.35
N ALA A 184 -19.15 -11.22 4.82
CA ALA A 184 -20.55 -11.14 5.16
C ALA A 184 -20.72 -10.33 6.45
N VAL A 185 -21.64 -9.38 6.44
CA VAL A 185 -22.01 -8.58 7.62
C VAL A 185 -23.15 -9.30 8.34
N GLU A 186 -22.90 -9.76 9.56
CA GLU A 186 -23.88 -10.51 10.32
C GLU A 186 -24.87 -9.59 11.06
N GLU A 187 -26.07 -10.09 11.29
CA GLU A 187 -27.07 -9.34 12.06
C GLU A 187 -26.61 -9.19 13.52
N GLY A 188 -26.83 -8.00 14.06
CA GLY A 188 -26.43 -7.68 15.44
C GLY A 188 -25.01 -7.15 15.60
N TRP A 189 -24.20 -7.10 14.55
CA TRP A 189 -22.92 -6.40 14.60
C TRP A 189 -23.16 -4.89 14.76
N ASP A 190 -22.26 -4.27 15.50
CA ASP A 190 -22.04 -2.82 15.49
C ASP A 190 -20.86 -2.46 14.55
N VAL A 191 -20.60 -1.19 14.41
CA VAL A 191 -19.52 -0.71 13.53
C VAL A 191 -18.14 -1.15 14.02
N ASP A 192 -17.92 -1.21 15.32
CA ASP A 192 -16.64 -1.60 15.91
C ASP A 192 -16.37 -3.08 15.62
N THR A 193 -17.40 -3.93 15.74
CA THR A 193 -17.30 -5.36 15.37
C THR A 193 -16.99 -5.53 13.88
N LEU A 194 -17.64 -4.74 13.01
CA LEU A 194 -17.34 -4.77 11.57
C LEU A 194 -15.89 -4.36 11.31
N GLU A 195 -15.39 -3.30 11.94
CA GLU A 195 -14.02 -2.81 11.82
C GLU A 195 -13.01 -3.88 12.24
N GLU A 196 -13.25 -4.58 13.37
CA GLU A 196 -12.39 -5.68 13.83
C GLU A 196 -12.26 -6.80 12.79
N HIS A 197 -13.38 -7.21 12.16
CA HIS A 197 -13.37 -8.25 11.13
C HIS A 197 -12.69 -7.79 9.84
N ILE A 198 -12.89 -6.54 9.43
CA ILE A 198 -12.19 -5.93 8.30
C ILE A 198 -10.68 -5.94 8.55
N HIS A 199 -10.22 -5.47 9.73
CA HIS A 199 -8.81 -5.47 10.10
C HIS A 199 -8.21 -6.88 10.12
N ALA A 200 -8.97 -7.89 10.57
CA ALA A 200 -8.51 -9.28 10.53
C ALA A 200 -8.25 -9.77 9.09
N ILE A 201 -9.10 -9.36 8.14
CA ILE A 201 -8.90 -9.66 6.72
C ILE A 201 -7.69 -8.88 6.16
N GLU A 202 -7.54 -7.61 6.51
CA GLU A 202 -6.42 -6.77 6.08
C GLU A 202 -5.07 -7.37 6.47
N HIS A 203 -4.94 -7.83 7.71
CA HIS A 203 -3.72 -8.42 8.27
C HIS A 203 -3.30 -9.74 7.57
N VAL A 204 -4.21 -10.36 6.82
CA VAL A 204 -3.92 -11.55 6.01
C VAL A 204 -3.72 -11.17 4.54
N LEU A 205 -4.68 -10.45 3.96
CA LEU A 205 -4.69 -10.16 2.53
C LEU A 205 -3.52 -9.26 2.10
N TYR A 206 -3.17 -8.27 2.93
CA TYR A 206 -2.12 -7.32 2.55
C TYR A 206 -0.74 -7.99 2.48
N PRO A 207 -0.28 -8.75 3.50
CA PRO A 207 0.94 -9.53 3.39
C PRO A 207 0.94 -10.55 2.24
N GLU A 208 -0.20 -11.21 1.96
CA GLU A 208 -0.33 -12.13 0.81
C GLU A 208 -0.04 -11.39 -0.50
N VAL A 209 -0.58 -10.18 -0.68
CA VAL A 209 -0.31 -9.38 -1.88
C VAL A 209 1.17 -8.95 -1.93
N VAL A 210 1.75 -8.51 -0.81
CA VAL A 210 3.18 -8.15 -0.77
C VAL A 210 4.05 -9.36 -1.13
N GLN A 211 3.69 -10.59 -0.69
CA GLN A 211 4.38 -11.81 -1.10
C GLN A 211 4.22 -12.08 -2.60
N MET A 212 3.03 -11.89 -3.19
CA MET A 212 2.83 -12.02 -4.65
C MET A 212 3.72 -11.05 -5.44
N LEU A 213 3.91 -9.83 -4.91
CA LEU A 213 4.83 -8.84 -5.50
C LEU A 213 6.28 -9.29 -5.35
N ALA A 214 6.67 -9.81 -4.19
CA ALA A 214 8.00 -10.36 -3.95
C ALA A 214 8.33 -11.53 -4.88
N ASP A 215 7.33 -12.37 -5.19
CA ASP A 215 7.44 -13.48 -6.13
C ASP A 215 7.45 -13.04 -7.61
N GLY A 216 7.23 -11.75 -7.90
CA GLY A 216 7.13 -11.22 -9.26
C GLY A 216 5.91 -11.71 -10.04
N ARG A 217 4.82 -12.06 -9.36
CA ARG A 217 3.61 -12.69 -9.92
C ARG A 217 2.54 -11.71 -10.36
N VAL A 218 2.65 -10.43 -10.03
CA VAL A 218 1.61 -9.42 -10.25
C VAL A 218 1.96 -8.59 -11.48
N HIS A 219 1.08 -8.56 -12.48
CA HIS A 219 1.30 -7.86 -13.75
C HIS A 219 0.13 -6.94 -14.08
N VAL A 220 0.42 -5.66 -14.35
CA VAL A 220 -0.57 -4.72 -14.89
C VAL A 220 -0.59 -4.86 -16.42
N LEU A 221 -1.75 -5.24 -16.96
CA LEU A 221 -1.96 -5.43 -18.39
C LEU A 221 -2.21 -4.09 -19.10
N GLU A 222 -2.06 -4.04 -20.42
CA GLU A 222 -2.40 -2.87 -21.23
C GLU A 222 -3.86 -2.42 -21.08
N SER A 223 -4.75 -3.36 -20.75
CA SER A 223 -6.16 -3.07 -20.44
C SER A 223 -6.39 -2.33 -19.11
N GLY A 224 -5.34 -2.10 -18.32
CA GLY A 224 -5.41 -1.56 -16.95
C GLY A 224 -5.88 -2.56 -15.90
N LYS A 225 -6.08 -3.83 -16.26
CA LYS A 225 -6.39 -4.91 -15.30
C LYS A 225 -5.11 -5.54 -14.78
N VAL A 226 -5.22 -6.22 -13.63
CA VAL A 226 -4.10 -7.00 -13.06
C VAL A 226 -4.28 -8.47 -13.40
N ALA A 227 -3.20 -9.10 -13.84
CA ALA A 227 -3.06 -10.55 -13.92
C ALA A 227 -2.14 -11.05 -12.80
N ILE A 228 -2.44 -12.23 -12.26
CA ILE A 228 -1.64 -12.87 -11.20
C ILE A 228 -1.25 -14.26 -11.69
N ASP A 229 0.05 -14.52 -11.75
CA ASP A 229 0.58 -15.84 -12.09
C ASP A 229 0.33 -16.84 -10.95
N ALA A 230 0.16 -18.11 -11.31
CA ALA A 230 0.08 -19.18 -10.33
C ALA A 230 1.38 -19.26 -9.50
N PRO A 231 1.31 -19.70 -8.23
CA PRO A 231 2.52 -19.98 -7.46
C PRO A 231 3.41 -20.97 -8.23
N ARG A 232 4.71 -20.71 -8.20
CA ARG A 232 5.68 -21.71 -8.70
C ARG A 232 5.72 -22.84 -7.69
N GLY A 233 5.48 -24.05 -8.15
CA GLY A 233 5.52 -25.26 -7.32
C GLY A 233 6.95 -25.60 -6.85
#